data_2939b3c6918a932082efb56e093763ba
#
_entry.id   2939b3c6918a932082efb56e093763ba
#
_cell.length_a   1.000
_cell.length_b   1.000
_cell.length_c   1.000
_cell.angle_alpha   90.00
_cell.angle_beta   90.00
_cell.angle_gamma   90.00
#
_symmetry.space_group_name_H-M   'P 1'
#
loop_
_entity.id
_entity.type
_entity.pdbx_description
1 polymer ?
#
loop_
_entity_poly.entity_id
_entity_poly.type
_entity_poly.pdbx_seq_one_letter_code
_entity_poly.pdbx_strand_id
1 'polypeptide(L)'
;MSWIVIGMGAVASIGGSVEEIFGSLVAGRSGLAPLRGYDPANFRARVAYEIDDRPAPGVDEPLRATRWLERAVAQAAADAGLGDDLSGVPVLIGTTLRELRSVELSWRDDVPFDVRDLHFGTALRRRFGADDTHTVANACSASLYALGLGADLLDLGAADTVVVAGVDTITESTYGLLDRCYPEPPDRVRPFDRARRGMLQGEGAVAVVLRREADGPGAGARVHARVRGVAVNCDAHHPSAPDAKNIAAAVHEAHERAGVRPADIDLVMLHGTGTPLNDEAESTALNTVFAGLDPSPYMTAIKSMTGHTAGASGLHSLVAAVDAMRTGTVPPTVYLDDPVDAVAGFRLVRGRAERPGQPLGLAQIDSFGFGGLNAVAVVERVDGHPAGPGEPDEGAGQ
;
A
#
# COMPACT_ATOMS: atom_id res chain seq x y z
N MET A 1 19.58 -8.70 -9.62
CA MET A 1 19.43 -7.40 -10.31
C MET A 1 18.70 -6.48 -9.38
N SER A 2 18.83 -5.17 -9.52
CA SER A 2 18.11 -4.20 -8.67
C SER A 2 17.48 -3.12 -9.56
N TRP A 3 16.35 -2.60 -9.08
CA TRP A 3 15.58 -1.58 -9.77
C TRP A 3 15.49 -0.35 -8.87
N ILE A 4 15.53 0.82 -9.47
CA ILE A 4 15.43 2.08 -8.72
C ILE A 4 14.03 2.69 -8.87
N VAL A 5 13.52 3.20 -7.76
CA VAL A 5 12.32 4.04 -7.74
C VAL A 5 12.76 5.47 -7.98
N ILE A 6 12.31 6.06 -9.08
CA ILE A 6 12.69 7.42 -9.51
C ILE A 6 11.53 8.41 -9.45
N GLY A 7 10.33 7.95 -9.13
CA GLY A 7 9.17 8.81 -8.93
C GLY A 7 8.12 8.13 -8.08
N MET A 8 7.42 8.90 -7.26
CA MET A 8 6.35 8.43 -6.38
C MET A 8 5.18 9.41 -6.40
N GLY A 9 3.96 8.87 -6.32
CA GLY A 9 2.73 9.64 -6.19
C GLY A 9 1.68 8.86 -5.44
N ALA A 10 0.87 9.51 -4.61
CA ALA A 10 -0.16 8.82 -3.85
C ALA A 10 -1.30 9.76 -3.44
N VAL A 11 -2.49 9.18 -3.29
CA VAL A 11 -3.65 9.79 -2.64
C VAL A 11 -4.32 8.77 -1.74
N ALA A 12 -4.76 9.18 -0.56
CA ALA A 12 -5.49 8.34 0.39
C ALA A 12 -6.40 9.22 1.27
N SER A 13 -7.19 8.59 2.12
CA SER A 13 -8.09 9.31 3.06
C SER A 13 -7.36 10.28 4.01
N ILE A 14 -6.05 10.19 4.15
CA ILE A 14 -5.22 10.98 5.07
C ILE A 14 -4.28 11.98 4.38
N GLY A 15 -4.34 12.08 3.04
CA GLY A 15 -3.53 13.04 2.29
C GLY A 15 -3.65 12.86 0.79
N GLY A 16 -3.31 13.90 0.04
CA GLY A 16 -3.37 13.98 -1.41
C GLY A 16 -2.02 13.96 -2.10
N SER A 17 -0.94 13.71 -1.37
CA SER A 17 0.43 13.48 -1.86
C SER A 17 1.18 12.52 -0.94
N VAL A 18 2.33 12.01 -1.38
CA VAL A 18 3.20 11.14 -0.57
C VAL A 18 3.60 11.84 0.73
N GLU A 19 4.03 13.09 0.67
CA GLU A 19 4.43 13.88 1.83
C GLU A 19 3.29 14.09 2.84
N GLU A 20 2.09 14.45 2.35
CA GLU A 20 0.92 14.66 3.21
C GLU A 20 0.50 13.36 3.90
N ILE A 21 0.50 12.25 3.15
CA ILE A 21 0.20 10.92 3.69
C ILE A 21 1.22 10.55 4.75
N PHE A 22 2.52 10.67 4.45
CA PHE A 22 3.57 10.30 5.40
C PHE A 22 3.54 11.20 6.65
N GLY A 23 3.37 12.52 6.48
CA GLY A 23 3.18 13.44 7.61
C GLY A 23 1.97 13.08 8.48
N SER A 24 0.88 12.62 7.87
CA SER A 24 -0.30 12.11 8.59
C SER A 24 -0.02 10.81 9.33
N LEU A 25 0.70 9.87 8.69
CA LEU A 25 1.11 8.61 9.30
C LEU A 25 2.00 8.84 10.53
N VAL A 26 3.02 9.70 10.42
CA VAL A 26 3.92 10.03 11.54
C VAL A 26 3.16 10.71 12.68
N ALA A 27 2.20 11.56 12.37
CA ALA A 27 1.36 12.23 13.36
C ALA A 27 0.29 11.30 13.99
N GLY A 28 0.18 10.05 13.54
CA GLY A 28 -0.86 9.12 14.00
C GLY A 28 -2.28 9.54 13.60
N ARG A 29 -2.44 10.35 12.56
CA ARG A 29 -3.75 10.79 12.08
C ARG A 29 -4.43 9.69 11.29
N SER A 30 -5.68 9.40 11.66
CA SER A 30 -6.51 8.39 11.01
C SER A 30 -7.53 9.02 10.08
N GLY A 31 -7.72 8.43 8.91
CA GLY A 31 -8.78 8.79 7.97
C GLY A 31 -10.15 8.20 8.30
N LEU A 32 -10.29 7.53 9.46
CA LEU A 32 -11.56 6.96 9.88
C LEU A 32 -12.61 8.05 10.07
N ALA A 33 -13.72 7.90 9.35
CA ALA A 33 -14.83 8.86 9.39
C ALA A 33 -16.17 8.13 9.26
N PRO A 34 -17.31 8.79 9.61
CA PRO A 34 -18.62 8.25 9.28
C PRO A 34 -18.73 7.95 7.78
N LEU A 35 -19.38 6.83 7.45
CA LEU A 35 -19.61 6.40 6.08
C LEU A 35 -20.38 7.47 5.29
N ARG A 36 -19.88 7.86 4.13
CA ARG A 36 -20.44 8.94 3.31
C ARG A 36 -20.88 8.49 1.91
N GLY A 37 -20.28 7.42 1.38
CA GLY A 37 -20.57 6.93 0.04
C GLY A 37 -21.95 6.29 -0.12
N TYR A 38 -22.57 5.86 0.98
CA TYR A 38 -23.83 5.11 0.98
C TYR A 38 -24.68 5.51 2.19
N ASP A 39 -25.96 5.11 2.20
CA ASP A 39 -26.80 5.26 3.37
C ASP A 39 -26.30 4.34 4.52
N PRO A 40 -25.78 4.89 5.60
CA PRO A 40 -25.26 4.11 6.71
C PRO A 40 -26.32 3.28 7.45
N ALA A 41 -27.61 3.57 7.25
CA ALA A 41 -28.70 2.79 7.83
C ALA A 41 -28.77 1.35 7.29
N ASN A 42 -28.21 1.11 6.12
CA ASN A 42 -28.19 -0.21 5.47
C ASN A 42 -27.09 -1.13 5.99
N PHE A 43 -26.19 -0.65 6.84
CA PHE A 43 -24.99 -1.37 7.31
C PHE A 43 -24.90 -1.37 8.84
N ARG A 44 -24.26 -2.42 9.37
CA ARG A 44 -23.94 -2.52 10.81
C ARG A 44 -22.70 -1.68 11.13
N ALA A 45 -21.64 -1.75 10.32
CA ALA A 45 -20.51 -0.82 10.35
C ALA A 45 -20.95 0.51 9.70
N ARG A 46 -20.64 1.64 10.33
CA ARG A 46 -21.09 2.97 9.90
C ARG A 46 -19.92 3.92 9.67
N VAL A 47 -18.74 3.37 9.50
CA VAL A 47 -17.47 4.10 9.36
C VAL A 47 -16.62 3.48 8.27
N ALA A 48 -15.81 4.29 7.60
CA ALA A 48 -14.87 3.88 6.58
C ALA A 48 -13.70 4.88 6.50
N TYR A 49 -12.71 4.58 5.66
CA TYR A 49 -11.58 5.47 5.40
C TYR A 49 -11.70 6.02 3.98
N GLU A 50 -12.71 6.85 3.78
CA GLU A 50 -13.04 7.42 2.47
C GLU A 50 -12.24 8.70 2.18
N ILE A 51 -11.86 8.91 0.91
CA ILE A 51 -11.33 10.20 0.45
C ILE A 51 -12.49 11.20 0.42
N ASP A 52 -12.28 12.38 1.03
CA ASP A 52 -13.31 13.41 1.17
C ASP A 52 -13.34 14.35 -0.05
N ASP A 53 -13.73 13.80 -1.20
CA ASP A 53 -13.81 14.52 -2.48
C ASP A 53 -15.19 14.45 -3.13
N ARG A 54 -16.20 13.96 -2.40
CA ARG A 54 -17.59 13.94 -2.86
C ARG A 54 -18.24 15.31 -2.79
N PRO A 55 -19.13 15.66 -3.73
CA PRO A 55 -19.81 16.96 -3.72
C PRO A 55 -20.69 17.17 -2.48
N ALA A 56 -21.26 16.09 -1.94
CA ALA A 56 -22.02 16.08 -0.70
C ALA A 56 -22.09 14.66 -0.10
N PRO A 57 -22.37 14.50 1.22
CA PRO A 57 -22.62 13.20 1.82
C PRO A 57 -23.79 12.48 1.11
N GLY A 58 -23.61 11.20 0.78
CA GLY A 58 -24.59 10.38 0.05
C GLY A 58 -24.63 10.60 -1.46
N VAL A 59 -23.91 11.60 -1.97
CA VAL A 59 -23.78 11.85 -3.42
C VAL A 59 -22.44 11.31 -3.90
N ASP A 60 -22.48 10.23 -4.67
CA ASP A 60 -21.24 9.64 -5.22
C ASP A 60 -21.18 9.90 -6.75
N GLU A 61 -19.97 9.88 -7.29
CA GLU A 61 -19.70 10.15 -8.68
C GLU A 61 -18.98 8.97 -9.33
N PRO A 62 -19.25 8.69 -10.62
CA PRO A 62 -18.51 7.66 -11.34
C PRO A 62 -17.04 8.08 -11.54
N LEU A 63 -16.20 7.09 -11.81
CA LEU A 63 -14.78 7.25 -12.16
C LEU A 63 -13.92 7.94 -11.08
N ARG A 64 -14.28 7.82 -9.80
CA ARG A 64 -13.47 8.35 -8.70
C ARG A 64 -12.13 7.63 -8.60
N ALA A 65 -12.11 6.29 -8.68
CA ALA A 65 -10.86 5.53 -8.68
C ALA A 65 -9.97 5.94 -9.86
N THR A 66 -10.52 6.11 -11.03
CA THR A 66 -9.80 6.60 -12.22
C THR A 66 -9.16 7.98 -11.97
N ARG A 67 -9.91 8.95 -11.41
CA ARG A 67 -9.36 10.28 -11.11
C ARG A 67 -8.21 10.24 -10.11
N TRP A 68 -8.30 9.39 -9.08
CA TRP A 68 -7.21 9.21 -8.12
C TRP A 68 -5.99 8.55 -8.74
N LEU A 69 -6.22 7.54 -9.60
CA LEU A 69 -5.13 6.90 -10.33
C LEU A 69 -4.41 7.89 -11.24
N GLU A 70 -5.16 8.68 -12.04
CA GLU A 70 -4.59 9.72 -12.88
C GLU A 70 -3.77 10.73 -12.07
N ARG A 71 -4.26 11.12 -10.88
CA ARG A 71 -3.52 12.02 -9.97
C ARG A 71 -2.24 11.39 -9.44
N ALA A 72 -2.28 10.15 -8.98
CA ALA A 72 -1.10 9.45 -8.47
C ALA A 72 -0.05 9.23 -9.57
N VAL A 73 -0.49 8.83 -10.77
CA VAL A 73 0.39 8.66 -11.93
C VAL A 73 1.01 9.99 -12.35
N ALA A 74 0.22 11.08 -12.40
CA ALA A 74 0.76 12.41 -12.72
C ALA A 74 1.83 12.86 -11.72
N GLN A 75 1.60 12.65 -10.41
CA GLN A 75 2.60 12.95 -9.37
C GLN A 75 3.88 12.13 -9.57
N ALA A 76 3.76 10.81 -9.76
CA ALA A 76 4.91 9.94 -9.94
C ALA A 76 5.70 10.25 -11.22
N ALA A 77 5.01 10.52 -12.33
CA ALA A 77 5.62 10.91 -13.59
C ALA A 77 6.36 12.26 -13.49
N ALA A 78 5.74 13.25 -12.83
CA ALA A 78 6.37 14.55 -12.58
C ALA A 78 7.62 14.42 -11.70
N ASP A 79 7.57 13.63 -10.61
CA ASP A 79 8.69 13.37 -9.71
C ASP A 79 9.83 12.63 -10.43
N ALA A 80 9.50 11.74 -11.37
CA ALA A 80 10.46 11.03 -12.22
C ALA A 80 11.02 11.88 -13.38
N GLY A 81 10.50 13.09 -13.61
CA GLY A 81 10.87 13.92 -14.75
C GLY A 81 10.37 13.43 -16.11
N LEU A 82 9.35 12.54 -16.13
CA LEU A 82 8.77 12.01 -17.38
C LEU A 82 7.75 12.98 -18.03
N GLY A 83 7.22 13.94 -17.27
CA GLY A 83 6.15 14.81 -17.73
C GLY A 83 4.80 14.08 -17.91
N ASP A 84 3.94 14.66 -18.75
CA ASP A 84 2.57 14.16 -18.98
C ASP A 84 2.45 13.17 -20.15
N ASP A 85 3.53 12.85 -20.87
CA ASP A 85 3.50 11.89 -21.98
C ASP A 85 4.16 10.57 -21.55
N LEU A 86 3.34 9.54 -21.46
CA LEU A 86 3.76 8.17 -21.15
C LEU A 86 3.64 7.24 -22.38
N SER A 87 3.67 7.79 -23.59
CA SER A 87 3.70 6.99 -24.83
C SER A 87 4.89 6.03 -24.80
N GLY A 88 4.65 4.74 -25.02
CA GLY A 88 5.69 3.71 -24.99
C GLY A 88 6.24 3.38 -23.59
N VAL A 89 5.67 3.92 -22.52
CA VAL A 89 5.97 3.53 -21.14
C VAL A 89 4.89 2.57 -20.65
N PRO A 90 5.20 1.31 -20.36
CA PRO A 90 4.21 0.38 -19.81
C PRO A 90 3.70 0.86 -18.46
N VAL A 91 2.37 0.79 -18.27
CA VAL A 91 1.69 1.10 -17.01
C VAL A 91 0.99 -0.14 -16.48
N LEU A 92 1.46 -0.66 -15.35
CA LEU A 92 0.89 -1.83 -14.68
C LEU A 92 0.08 -1.39 -13.48
N ILE A 93 -1.20 -1.77 -13.43
CA ILE A 93 -2.15 -1.29 -12.41
C ILE A 93 -2.65 -2.47 -11.60
N GLY A 94 -2.31 -2.51 -10.31
CA GLY A 94 -2.86 -3.45 -9.34
C GLY A 94 -4.19 -2.94 -8.77
N THR A 95 -5.22 -3.77 -8.76
CA THR A 95 -6.53 -3.41 -8.22
C THR A 95 -7.26 -4.66 -7.72
N THR A 96 -8.19 -4.50 -6.81
CA THR A 96 -9.14 -5.56 -6.41
C THR A 96 -10.46 -5.40 -7.16
N LEU A 97 -10.97 -4.19 -7.23
CA LEU A 97 -12.36 -3.91 -7.61
C LEU A 97 -12.49 -3.17 -8.94
N ARG A 98 -11.41 -2.57 -9.45
CA ARG A 98 -11.44 -1.74 -10.67
C ARG A 98 -12.43 -0.57 -10.50
N GLU A 99 -13.15 -0.18 -11.53
CA GLU A 99 -14.23 0.82 -11.48
C GLU A 99 -15.60 0.20 -11.13
N LEU A 100 -15.64 -0.83 -10.28
CA LEU A 100 -16.89 -1.50 -9.90
C LEU A 100 -17.90 -0.52 -9.27
N ARG A 101 -17.43 0.52 -8.54
CA ARG A 101 -18.35 1.53 -7.98
C ARG A 101 -19.12 2.28 -9.07
N SER A 102 -18.48 2.58 -10.19
CA SER A 102 -19.14 3.22 -11.34
C SER A 102 -20.21 2.31 -11.98
N VAL A 103 -19.96 0.99 -11.99
CA VAL A 103 -20.97 0.00 -12.43
C VAL A 103 -22.17 -0.01 -11.48
N GLU A 104 -21.92 0.02 -10.15
CA GLU A 104 -23.01 0.08 -9.16
C GLU A 104 -23.87 1.32 -9.34
N LEU A 105 -23.27 2.49 -9.56
CA LEU A 105 -23.97 3.75 -9.83
C LEU A 105 -24.79 3.69 -11.14
N SER A 106 -24.25 3.03 -12.16
CA SER A 106 -24.99 2.83 -13.42
C SER A 106 -26.23 1.98 -13.22
N TRP A 107 -26.15 0.92 -12.43
CA TRP A 107 -27.30 0.04 -12.18
C TRP A 107 -28.35 0.64 -11.24
N ARG A 108 -27.90 1.40 -10.24
CA ARG A 108 -28.78 1.93 -9.21
C ARG A 108 -29.39 3.28 -9.60
N ASP A 109 -28.59 4.16 -10.17
CA ASP A 109 -28.93 5.56 -10.35
C ASP A 109 -28.97 5.98 -11.83
N ASP A 110 -28.95 5.00 -12.76
CA ASP A 110 -28.94 5.20 -14.21
C ASP A 110 -27.82 6.13 -14.71
N VAL A 111 -26.70 6.21 -13.95
CA VAL A 111 -25.53 7.00 -14.35
C VAL A 111 -24.87 6.34 -15.57
N PRO A 112 -24.66 7.05 -16.68
CA PRO A 112 -24.03 6.46 -17.86
C PRO A 112 -22.63 5.93 -17.55
N PHE A 113 -22.37 4.67 -17.93
CA PHE A 113 -21.07 4.00 -17.76
C PHE A 113 -20.76 3.15 -19.00
N ASP A 114 -19.52 3.30 -19.52
CA ASP A 114 -19.03 2.45 -20.61
C ASP A 114 -18.19 1.32 -20.01
N VAL A 115 -18.46 0.08 -20.39
CA VAL A 115 -17.73 -1.10 -19.92
C VAL A 115 -16.22 -1.03 -20.20
N ARG A 116 -15.81 -0.24 -21.22
CA ARG A 116 -14.40 0.02 -21.50
C ARG A 116 -13.69 0.82 -20.40
N ASP A 117 -14.46 1.58 -19.61
CA ASP A 117 -13.93 2.35 -18.48
C ASP A 117 -13.88 1.51 -17.18
N LEU A 118 -14.30 0.23 -17.20
CA LEU A 118 -14.12 -0.69 -16.08
C LEU A 118 -12.63 -0.91 -15.76
N HIS A 119 -11.79 -0.88 -16.78
CA HIS A 119 -10.33 -0.90 -16.67
C HIS A 119 -9.76 0.47 -17.02
N PHE A 120 -8.68 0.86 -16.40
CA PHE A 120 -8.16 2.21 -16.44
C PHE A 120 -7.44 2.62 -17.73
N GLY A 121 -7.16 1.66 -18.62
CA GLY A 121 -6.37 1.89 -19.85
C GLY A 121 -6.93 2.97 -20.77
N THR A 122 -8.26 3.06 -20.92
CA THR A 122 -8.90 4.12 -21.74
C THR A 122 -8.61 5.52 -21.19
N ALA A 123 -8.71 5.69 -19.88
CA ALA A 123 -8.47 6.97 -19.20
C ALA A 123 -6.99 7.37 -19.26
N LEU A 124 -6.10 6.43 -18.96
CA LEU A 124 -4.64 6.68 -19.00
C LEU A 124 -4.15 6.99 -20.41
N ARG A 125 -4.68 6.31 -21.45
CA ARG A 125 -4.39 6.66 -22.84
C ARG A 125 -4.85 8.08 -23.18
N ARG A 126 -6.05 8.45 -22.75
CA ARG A 126 -6.60 9.80 -23.01
C ARG A 126 -5.80 10.89 -22.30
N ARG A 127 -5.39 10.64 -21.03
CA ARG A 127 -4.72 11.63 -20.19
C ARG A 127 -3.21 11.73 -20.45
N PHE A 128 -2.54 10.60 -20.70
CA PHE A 128 -1.09 10.49 -20.75
C PHE A 128 -0.54 9.88 -22.04
N GLY A 129 -1.38 9.58 -23.04
CA GLY A 129 -0.93 8.85 -24.22
C GLY A 129 -0.48 7.40 -23.94
N ALA A 130 -0.68 6.87 -22.73
CA ALA A 130 -0.25 5.54 -22.33
C ALA A 130 -0.99 4.48 -23.16
N ASP A 131 -0.30 3.85 -24.10
CA ASP A 131 -0.84 2.87 -25.05
C ASP A 131 -0.58 1.42 -24.63
N ASP A 132 0.36 1.21 -23.72
CA ASP A 132 0.69 -0.08 -23.11
C ASP A 132 0.26 -0.12 -21.63
N THR A 133 -0.97 -0.58 -21.39
CA THR A 133 -1.56 -0.61 -20.04
C THR A 133 -2.06 -2.00 -19.67
N HIS A 134 -1.69 -2.47 -18.47
CA HIS A 134 -2.06 -3.78 -17.95
C HIS A 134 -2.74 -3.66 -16.58
N THR A 135 -3.88 -4.32 -16.42
CA THR A 135 -4.59 -4.36 -15.12
C THR A 135 -4.42 -5.74 -14.49
N VAL A 136 -3.89 -5.77 -13.28
CA VAL A 136 -3.66 -6.97 -12.46
C VAL A 136 -4.68 -6.98 -11.34
N ALA A 137 -5.64 -7.93 -11.39
CA ALA A 137 -6.71 -8.04 -10.40
C ALA A 137 -6.44 -9.20 -9.43
N ASN A 138 -5.45 -9.03 -8.54
CA ASN A 138 -4.95 -10.05 -7.61
C ASN A 138 -5.24 -9.70 -6.14
N ALA A 139 -6.48 -9.30 -5.85
CA ALA A 139 -6.94 -8.93 -4.51
C ALA A 139 -5.99 -7.92 -3.82
N CYS A 140 -5.80 -8.04 -2.51
CA CYS A 140 -5.03 -7.07 -1.72
C CYS A 140 -3.54 -7.00 -2.09
N SER A 141 -2.98 -8.03 -2.72
CA SER A 141 -1.58 -8.10 -3.13
C SER A 141 -1.32 -7.54 -4.55
N ALA A 142 -2.37 -7.09 -5.25
CA ALA A 142 -2.32 -6.76 -6.67
C ALA A 142 -1.22 -5.76 -7.05
N SER A 143 -1.00 -4.71 -6.27
CA SER A 143 0.04 -3.72 -6.59
C SER A 143 1.47 -4.24 -6.43
N LEU A 144 1.73 -5.15 -5.49
CA LEU A 144 3.04 -5.80 -5.40
C LEU A 144 3.23 -6.88 -6.48
N TYR A 145 2.16 -7.56 -6.93
CA TYR A 145 2.22 -8.39 -8.15
C TYR A 145 2.56 -7.55 -9.37
N ALA A 146 1.90 -6.38 -9.52
CA ALA A 146 2.24 -5.44 -10.59
C ALA A 146 3.69 -4.94 -10.50
N LEU A 147 4.21 -4.73 -9.27
CA LEU A 147 5.62 -4.38 -9.04
C LEU A 147 6.57 -5.46 -9.54
N GLY A 148 6.29 -6.74 -9.22
CA GLY A 148 7.07 -7.87 -9.70
C GLY A 148 7.05 -7.99 -11.23
N LEU A 149 5.87 -7.87 -11.85
CA LEU A 149 5.74 -7.89 -13.31
C LEU A 149 6.45 -6.70 -13.98
N GLY A 150 6.40 -5.51 -13.37
CA GLY A 150 7.15 -4.34 -13.84
C GLY A 150 8.66 -4.57 -13.81
N ALA A 151 9.16 -5.19 -12.74
CA ALA A 151 10.55 -5.60 -12.62
C ALA A 151 10.96 -6.62 -13.69
N ASP A 152 10.09 -7.61 -13.96
CA ASP A 152 10.32 -8.62 -15.01
C ASP A 152 10.40 -7.97 -16.42
N LEU A 153 9.53 -6.98 -16.73
CA LEU A 153 9.62 -6.25 -18.00
C LEU A 153 10.95 -5.51 -18.17
N LEU A 154 11.44 -4.90 -17.09
CA LEU A 154 12.76 -4.24 -17.09
C LEU A 154 13.90 -5.26 -17.27
N ASP A 155 13.87 -6.40 -16.59
CA ASP A 155 14.91 -7.43 -16.67
C ASP A 155 14.97 -8.13 -18.04
N LEU A 156 13.81 -8.32 -18.67
CA LEU A 156 13.70 -8.86 -20.02
C LEU A 156 14.11 -7.86 -21.10
N GLY A 157 14.34 -6.59 -20.73
CA GLY A 157 14.63 -5.52 -21.69
C GLY A 157 13.42 -5.17 -22.58
N ALA A 158 12.21 -5.51 -22.14
CA ALA A 158 10.97 -5.15 -22.82
C ALA A 158 10.60 -3.67 -22.61
N ALA A 159 11.14 -3.06 -21.56
CA ALA A 159 11.02 -1.63 -21.28
C ALA A 159 12.28 -1.12 -20.57
N ASP A 160 12.57 0.18 -20.69
CA ASP A 160 13.62 0.87 -19.92
C ASP A 160 13.07 1.57 -18.68
N THR A 161 11.81 1.90 -18.71
CA THR A 161 11.06 2.55 -17.63
C THR A 161 9.66 1.96 -17.59
N VAL A 162 9.12 1.73 -16.38
CA VAL A 162 7.76 1.28 -16.20
C VAL A 162 7.08 2.10 -15.10
N VAL A 163 5.78 2.34 -15.23
CA VAL A 163 4.94 2.88 -14.17
C VAL A 163 4.20 1.72 -13.54
N VAL A 164 4.32 1.57 -12.23
CA VAL A 164 3.54 0.60 -11.46
C VAL A 164 2.61 1.36 -10.53
N ALA A 165 1.33 1.06 -10.60
CA ALA A 165 0.31 1.74 -9.83
C ALA A 165 -0.60 0.76 -9.08
N GLY A 166 -1.31 1.28 -8.09
CA GLY A 166 -2.36 0.58 -7.39
C GLY A 166 -3.54 1.51 -7.13
N VAL A 167 -4.77 1.01 -7.25
CA VAL A 167 -5.97 1.83 -7.01
C VAL A 167 -7.16 0.98 -6.60
N ASP A 168 -7.91 1.44 -5.61
CA ASP A 168 -9.25 0.95 -5.33
C ASP A 168 -10.11 2.03 -4.66
N THR A 169 -11.41 1.96 -4.93
CA THR A 169 -12.47 2.68 -4.22
C THR A 169 -13.32 1.71 -3.43
N ILE A 170 -13.99 2.17 -2.39
CA ILE A 170 -14.97 1.38 -1.66
C ILE A 170 -16.20 1.19 -2.54
N THR A 171 -16.69 -0.04 -2.68
CA THR A 171 -17.93 -0.37 -3.38
C THR A 171 -18.99 -0.78 -2.37
N GLU A 172 -20.25 -0.45 -2.65
CA GLU A 172 -21.38 -0.75 -1.77
C GLU A 172 -21.56 -2.27 -1.58
N SER A 173 -21.36 -3.04 -2.67
CA SER A 173 -21.45 -4.50 -2.65
C SER A 173 -20.38 -5.15 -1.78
N THR A 174 -19.11 -4.74 -1.91
CA THR A 174 -18.04 -5.32 -1.09
C THR A 174 -18.07 -4.82 0.35
N TYR A 175 -18.47 -3.56 0.57
CA TYR A 175 -18.68 -3.06 1.93
C TYR A 175 -19.78 -3.85 2.64
N GLY A 176 -20.91 -4.09 1.98
CA GLY A 176 -22.01 -4.90 2.52
C GLY A 176 -21.67 -6.37 2.69
N LEU A 177 -20.81 -6.94 1.82
CA LEU A 177 -20.29 -8.29 1.99
C LEU A 177 -19.46 -8.40 3.28
N LEU A 178 -18.46 -7.53 3.45
CA LEU A 178 -17.57 -7.52 4.62
C LEU A 178 -18.35 -7.23 5.92
N ASP A 179 -19.32 -6.31 5.88
CA ASP A 179 -20.18 -6.01 7.02
C ASP A 179 -20.92 -7.24 7.55
N ARG A 180 -21.26 -8.19 6.65
CA ARG A 180 -21.96 -9.44 7.00
C ARG A 180 -21.03 -10.59 7.37
N CYS A 181 -19.75 -10.55 6.97
CA CYS A 181 -18.79 -11.61 7.22
C CYS A 181 -18.32 -11.68 8.68
N TYR A 182 -18.39 -10.57 9.41
CA TYR A 182 -17.91 -10.51 10.80
C TYR A 182 -19.06 -10.71 11.79
N PRO A 183 -18.83 -11.46 12.90
CA PRO A 183 -19.84 -11.61 13.97
C PRO A 183 -20.27 -10.26 14.54
N GLU A 184 -19.31 -9.38 14.84
CA GLU A 184 -19.50 -8.01 15.25
C GLU A 184 -18.92 -7.05 14.20
N PRO A 185 -19.62 -5.95 13.88
CA PRO A 185 -19.09 -4.98 12.93
C PRO A 185 -17.85 -4.31 13.49
N PRO A 186 -16.77 -4.16 12.68
CA PRO A 186 -15.62 -3.38 13.09
C PRO A 186 -15.97 -1.89 13.19
N ASP A 187 -15.47 -1.22 14.24
CA ASP A 187 -15.59 0.22 14.43
C ASP A 187 -14.34 0.97 13.95
N ARG A 188 -13.24 0.27 13.78
CA ARG A 188 -11.95 0.73 13.23
C ARG A 188 -11.05 -0.47 12.91
N VAL A 189 -9.99 -0.23 12.16
CA VAL A 189 -8.96 -1.26 11.91
C VAL A 189 -8.00 -1.28 13.11
N ARG A 190 -7.88 -2.45 13.75
CA ARG A 190 -7.01 -2.72 14.91
C ARG A 190 -6.04 -3.86 14.60
N PRO A 191 -4.95 -3.63 13.89
CA PRO A 191 -4.00 -4.69 13.58
C PRO A 191 -3.39 -5.26 14.86
N PHE A 192 -3.41 -6.59 15.00
CA PHE A 192 -2.83 -7.36 16.10
C PHE A 192 -3.36 -7.06 17.51
N ASP A 193 -4.39 -6.24 17.65
CA ASP A 193 -5.02 -5.97 18.94
C ASP A 193 -6.00 -7.08 19.33
N ARG A 194 -6.14 -7.38 20.63
CA ARG A 194 -7.10 -8.39 21.13
C ARG A 194 -8.55 -8.02 20.82
N ALA A 195 -8.86 -6.73 20.77
CA ALA A 195 -10.18 -6.21 20.43
C ALA A 195 -10.44 -6.06 18.92
N ARG A 196 -9.56 -6.63 18.05
CA ARG A 196 -9.77 -6.59 16.61
C ARG A 196 -11.02 -7.37 16.20
N ARG A 197 -11.80 -6.82 15.29
CA ARG A 197 -13.09 -7.40 14.85
C ARG A 197 -13.18 -7.65 13.36
N GLY A 198 -12.21 -7.17 12.59
CA GLY A 198 -12.20 -7.25 11.14
C GLY A 198 -11.58 -6.02 10.50
N MET A 199 -11.49 -6.03 9.17
CA MET A 199 -11.01 -4.88 8.40
C MET A 199 -12.14 -3.94 8.05
N LEU A 200 -11.80 -2.67 7.88
CA LEU A 200 -12.60 -1.66 7.19
C LEU A 200 -11.87 -1.23 5.92
N GLN A 201 -12.62 -1.02 4.87
CA GLN A 201 -12.07 -0.57 3.60
C GLN A 201 -11.60 0.88 3.68
N GLY A 202 -10.56 1.17 2.89
CA GLY A 202 -10.05 2.50 2.62
C GLY A 202 -10.00 2.76 1.13
N GLU A 203 -10.00 4.02 0.75
CA GLU A 203 -9.87 4.49 -0.62
C GLU A 203 -8.46 5.03 -0.85
N GLY A 204 -7.91 4.80 -2.06
CA GLY A 204 -6.63 5.36 -2.42
C GLY A 204 -6.11 4.90 -3.77
N ALA A 205 -5.14 5.68 -4.26
CA ALA A 205 -4.31 5.33 -5.40
C ALA A 205 -2.86 5.68 -5.11
N VAL A 206 -1.95 4.92 -5.71
CA VAL A 206 -0.51 5.10 -5.55
C VAL A 206 0.18 4.70 -6.85
N ALA A 207 1.26 5.38 -7.20
CA ALA A 207 2.07 5.03 -8.35
C ALA A 207 3.56 5.21 -8.03
N VAL A 208 4.38 4.35 -8.60
CA VAL A 208 5.84 4.47 -8.58
C VAL A 208 6.38 4.31 -10.00
N VAL A 209 7.47 4.99 -10.31
CA VAL A 209 8.21 4.84 -11.57
C VAL A 209 9.49 4.06 -11.30
N LEU A 210 9.69 2.98 -12.06
CA LEU A 210 10.85 2.10 -11.93
C LEU A 210 11.74 2.16 -13.17
N ARG A 211 13.06 2.02 -12.95
CA ARG A 211 14.09 1.76 -13.96
C ARG A 211 15.09 0.72 -13.47
N ARG A 212 15.82 0.09 -14.40
CA ARG A 212 16.99 -0.70 -14.00
C ARG A 212 18.03 0.22 -13.36
N GLU A 213 18.64 -0.20 -12.26
CA GLU A 213 19.70 0.58 -11.62
C GLU A 213 20.91 0.78 -12.56
N ALA A 214 21.23 -0.21 -13.39
CA ALA A 214 22.33 -0.15 -14.34
C ALA A 214 22.18 0.97 -15.38
N ASP A 215 20.95 1.40 -15.67
CA ASP A 215 20.66 2.49 -16.64
C ASP A 215 20.67 3.87 -15.98
N GLY A 216 20.77 3.92 -14.65
CA GLY A 216 20.71 5.14 -13.85
C GLY A 216 19.32 5.81 -13.83
N PRO A 217 19.15 6.89 -13.06
CA PRO A 217 17.84 7.51 -12.87
C PRO A 217 17.36 8.32 -14.07
N GLY A 218 18.24 8.67 -15.01
CA GLY A 218 17.97 9.63 -16.07
C GLY A 218 18.32 11.06 -15.65
N ALA A 219 18.30 11.99 -16.61
CA ALA A 219 18.69 13.37 -16.39
C ALA A 219 17.71 14.07 -15.42
N GLY A 220 18.21 14.54 -14.28
CA GLY A 220 17.43 15.32 -13.30
C GLY A 220 16.52 14.49 -12.40
N ALA A 221 16.38 13.19 -12.59
CA ALA A 221 15.57 12.35 -11.72
C ALA A 221 16.34 11.97 -10.44
N ARG A 222 15.60 11.93 -9.34
CA ARG A 222 16.11 11.51 -8.02
C ARG A 222 15.86 10.03 -7.84
N VAL A 223 16.76 9.33 -7.16
CA VAL A 223 16.51 7.96 -6.71
C VAL A 223 15.96 7.98 -5.29
N HIS A 224 14.75 7.45 -5.11
CA HIS A 224 14.10 7.37 -3.81
C HIS A 224 14.50 6.13 -3.02
N ALA A 225 14.57 4.99 -3.69
CA ALA A 225 14.91 3.70 -3.10
C ALA A 225 15.37 2.70 -4.18
N ARG A 226 15.97 1.57 -3.75
CA ARG A 226 16.15 0.38 -4.59
C ARG A 226 15.12 -0.67 -4.23
N VAL A 227 14.48 -1.27 -5.22
CA VAL A 227 13.75 -2.54 -5.06
C VAL A 227 14.77 -3.65 -5.27
N ARG A 228 15.01 -4.45 -4.23
CA ARG A 228 16.03 -5.51 -4.21
C ARG A 228 15.46 -6.86 -4.61
N GLY A 229 14.20 -7.11 -4.33
CA GLY A 229 13.54 -8.35 -4.65
C GLY A 229 12.03 -8.26 -4.45
N VAL A 230 11.29 -8.97 -5.28
CA VAL A 230 9.85 -9.18 -5.13
C VAL A 230 9.59 -10.67 -5.27
N ALA A 231 8.86 -11.24 -4.33
CA ALA A 231 8.41 -12.63 -4.38
C ALA A 231 6.88 -12.71 -4.33
N VAL A 232 6.32 -13.63 -5.09
CA VAL A 232 4.88 -13.87 -5.15
C VAL A 232 4.62 -15.37 -5.13
N ASN A 233 3.60 -15.79 -4.38
CA ASN A 233 3.12 -17.17 -4.41
C ASN A 233 1.60 -17.22 -4.19
N CYS A 234 1.05 -18.45 -4.19
CA CYS A 234 -0.35 -18.69 -3.91
C CYS A 234 -0.48 -19.89 -2.96
N ASP A 235 -1.24 -19.72 -1.89
CA ASP A 235 -1.52 -20.77 -0.90
C ASP A 235 -2.24 -21.98 -1.51
N ALA A 236 -3.13 -21.73 -2.46
CA ALA A 236 -4.00 -22.73 -3.07
C ALA A 236 -4.74 -23.61 -2.03
N HIS A 237 -5.02 -23.05 -0.86
CA HIS A 237 -5.54 -23.77 0.31
C HIS A 237 -6.99 -23.38 0.63
N HIS A 238 -7.26 -22.08 0.83
CA HIS A 238 -8.57 -21.59 1.25
C HIS A 238 -8.83 -20.19 0.66
N PRO A 239 -10.08 -19.83 0.27
CA PRO A 239 -10.35 -18.56 -0.38
C PRO A 239 -10.14 -17.33 0.53
N SER A 240 -10.20 -17.47 1.85
CA SER A 240 -10.10 -16.32 2.77
C SER A 240 -9.25 -16.56 4.02
N ALA A 241 -8.75 -17.78 4.27
CA ALA A 241 -7.86 -18.09 5.39
C ALA A 241 -6.43 -18.21 4.87
N PRO A 242 -5.51 -17.27 5.22
CA PRO A 242 -4.13 -17.32 4.80
C PRO A 242 -3.37 -18.52 5.41
N ASP A 243 -2.39 -19.05 4.68
CA ASP A 243 -1.50 -20.11 5.17
C ASP A 243 -0.17 -19.51 5.63
N ALA A 244 0.08 -19.54 6.94
CA ALA A 244 1.31 -19.03 7.55
C ALA A 244 2.59 -19.62 6.93
N LYS A 245 2.57 -20.90 6.51
CA LYS A 245 3.72 -21.56 5.89
C LYS A 245 4.05 -20.94 4.52
N ASN A 246 3.03 -20.70 3.70
CA ASN A 246 3.24 -20.11 2.39
C ASN A 246 3.55 -18.60 2.47
N ILE A 247 3.02 -17.88 3.47
CA ILE A 247 3.46 -16.53 3.80
C ILE A 247 4.95 -16.53 4.15
N ALA A 248 5.41 -17.39 5.06
CA ALA A 248 6.81 -17.49 5.43
C ALA A 248 7.70 -17.85 4.21
N ALA A 249 7.22 -18.73 3.32
CA ALA A 249 7.92 -19.08 2.10
C ALA A 249 8.06 -17.87 1.16
N ALA A 250 7.02 -17.05 1.00
CA ALA A 250 7.09 -15.82 0.20
C ALA A 250 8.11 -14.82 0.78
N VAL A 251 8.15 -14.67 2.12
CA VAL A 251 9.13 -13.81 2.80
C VAL A 251 10.55 -14.31 2.56
N HIS A 252 10.81 -15.60 2.77
CA HIS A 252 12.13 -16.20 2.52
C HIS A 252 12.58 -16.03 1.08
N GLU A 253 11.69 -16.27 0.12
CA GLU A 253 11.99 -16.10 -1.30
C GLU A 253 12.29 -14.63 -1.64
N ALA A 254 11.57 -13.67 -1.06
CA ALA A 254 11.87 -12.25 -1.25
C ALA A 254 13.25 -11.88 -0.70
N HIS A 255 13.61 -12.39 0.48
CA HIS A 255 14.93 -12.20 1.07
C HIS A 255 16.03 -12.82 0.20
N GLU A 256 15.83 -14.04 -0.30
CA GLU A 256 16.78 -14.72 -1.19
C GLU A 256 16.99 -13.93 -2.50
N ARG A 257 15.91 -13.49 -3.15
CA ARG A 257 15.98 -12.66 -4.36
C ARG A 257 16.68 -11.33 -4.11
N ALA A 258 16.47 -10.74 -2.94
CA ALA A 258 17.14 -9.51 -2.53
C ALA A 258 18.61 -9.72 -2.13
N GLY A 259 19.04 -10.95 -1.89
CA GLY A 259 20.37 -11.28 -1.37
C GLY A 259 20.59 -10.81 0.06
N VAL A 260 19.55 -10.85 0.91
CA VAL A 260 19.57 -10.41 2.31
C VAL A 260 19.14 -11.54 3.25
N ARG A 261 19.52 -11.43 4.51
CA ARG A 261 19.07 -12.33 5.58
C ARG A 261 17.97 -11.66 6.41
N PRO A 262 17.15 -12.40 7.14
CA PRO A 262 16.19 -11.81 8.07
C PRO A 262 16.81 -10.79 9.03
N ALA A 263 18.04 -11.03 9.49
CA ALA A 263 18.77 -10.14 10.40
C ALA A 263 19.22 -8.81 9.78
N ASP A 264 19.16 -8.68 8.47
CA ASP A 264 19.54 -7.46 7.75
C ASP A 264 18.33 -6.52 7.56
N ILE A 265 17.09 -7.00 7.85
CA ILE A 265 15.85 -6.20 7.74
C ILE A 265 15.71 -5.29 8.98
N ASP A 266 15.56 -3.99 8.74
CA ASP A 266 15.39 -2.98 9.80
C ASP A 266 13.91 -2.66 10.06
N LEU A 267 13.07 -2.73 9.01
CA LEU A 267 11.66 -2.36 9.05
C LEU A 267 10.80 -3.38 8.34
N VAL A 268 9.66 -3.76 8.93
CA VAL A 268 8.59 -4.53 8.26
C VAL A 268 7.32 -3.71 8.22
N MET A 269 6.83 -3.46 7.02
CA MET A 269 5.50 -2.90 6.78
C MET A 269 4.51 -4.06 6.74
N LEU A 270 3.85 -4.29 7.85
CA LEU A 270 2.94 -5.41 8.05
C LEU A 270 1.70 -5.30 7.13
N HIS A 271 1.22 -6.46 6.67
CA HIS A 271 -0.10 -6.48 6.04
C HIS A 271 -1.20 -6.05 7.02
N GLY A 272 -1.23 -6.59 8.22
CA GLY A 272 -1.94 -6.06 9.38
C GLY A 272 -3.35 -5.54 9.11
N THR A 273 -4.31 -6.44 8.80
CA THR A 273 -5.67 -6.04 8.42
C THR A 273 -6.61 -5.84 9.62
N GLY A 274 -6.21 -6.26 10.82
CA GLY A 274 -7.09 -6.29 11.99
C GLY A 274 -8.12 -7.42 11.90
N THR A 275 -7.93 -8.41 11.02
CA THR A 275 -8.75 -9.61 10.98
C THR A 275 -8.10 -10.73 11.79
N PRO A 276 -8.88 -11.50 12.59
CA PRO A 276 -8.29 -12.58 13.38
C PRO A 276 -7.45 -13.55 12.55
N LEU A 277 -7.95 -14.00 11.40
CA LEU A 277 -7.27 -15.00 10.57
C LEU A 277 -5.97 -14.49 9.95
N ASN A 278 -5.98 -13.26 9.40
CA ASN A 278 -4.76 -12.72 8.81
C ASN A 278 -3.70 -12.44 9.89
N ASP A 279 -4.08 -11.75 10.95
CA ASP A 279 -3.10 -11.32 11.96
C ASP A 279 -2.46 -12.52 12.68
N GLU A 280 -3.21 -13.63 12.83
CA GLU A 280 -2.69 -14.90 13.36
C GLU A 280 -1.72 -15.57 12.38
N ALA A 281 -2.09 -15.69 11.10
CA ALA A 281 -1.25 -16.31 10.09
C ALA A 281 0.02 -15.50 9.84
N GLU A 282 -0.10 -14.18 9.71
CA GLU A 282 1.03 -13.26 9.51
C GLU A 282 2.00 -13.30 10.71
N SER A 283 1.48 -13.20 11.95
CA SER A 283 2.34 -13.29 13.13
C SER A 283 3.05 -14.64 13.25
N THR A 284 2.39 -15.75 12.92
CA THR A 284 2.98 -17.09 12.91
C THR A 284 4.11 -17.19 11.88
N ALA A 285 3.88 -16.67 10.67
CA ALA A 285 4.88 -16.66 9.60
C ALA A 285 6.11 -15.82 10.00
N LEU A 286 5.89 -14.61 10.48
CA LEU A 286 6.99 -13.70 10.86
C LEU A 286 7.74 -14.18 12.10
N ASN A 287 7.09 -14.82 13.08
CA ASN A 287 7.76 -15.49 14.19
C ASN A 287 8.69 -16.61 13.71
N THR A 288 8.33 -17.30 12.61
CA THR A 288 9.20 -18.31 11.99
C THR A 288 10.39 -17.66 11.29
N VAL A 289 10.16 -16.62 10.50
CA VAL A 289 11.20 -15.95 9.70
C VAL A 289 12.22 -15.22 10.58
N PHE A 290 11.76 -14.51 11.60
CA PHE A 290 12.60 -13.69 12.48
C PHE A 290 12.96 -14.41 13.80
N ALA A 291 12.82 -15.74 13.84
CA ALA A 291 13.11 -16.55 15.03
C ALA A 291 14.53 -16.30 15.56
N GLY A 292 14.63 -16.01 16.86
CA GLY A 292 15.92 -15.86 17.55
C GLY A 292 16.62 -14.51 17.32
N LEU A 293 15.99 -13.56 16.61
CA LEU A 293 16.53 -12.21 16.48
C LEU A 293 16.15 -11.35 17.70
N ASP A 294 17.15 -10.72 18.31
CA ASP A 294 17.00 -9.75 19.38
C ASP A 294 18.02 -8.62 19.20
N PRO A 295 17.59 -7.41 18.86
CA PRO A 295 16.20 -7.02 18.61
C PRO A 295 15.66 -7.53 17.27
N SER A 296 14.36 -7.78 17.21
CA SER A 296 13.63 -7.96 15.94
C SER A 296 13.55 -6.62 15.16
N PRO A 297 13.26 -6.65 13.84
CA PRO A 297 13.05 -5.42 13.06
C PRO A 297 11.91 -4.58 13.65
N TYR A 298 11.92 -3.27 13.39
CA TYR A 298 10.74 -2.44 13.65
C TYR A 298 9.57 -2.90 12.79
N MET A 299 8.37 -2.92 13.34
CA MET A 299 7.17 -3.37 12.64
C MET A 299 6.03 -2.37 12.80
N THR A 300 5.33 -2.07 11.72
CA THR A 300 4.18 -1.17 11.73
C THR A 300 3.12 -1.57 10.72
N ALA A 301 1.83 -1.27 11.03
CA ALA A 301 0.68 -1.52 10.17
C ALA A 301 -0.10 -0.23 9.92
N ILE A 302 0.13 0.41 8.78
CA ILE A 302 -0.47 1.71 8.42
C ILE A 302 -1.97 1.64 8.15
N LYS A 303 -2.53 0.43 7.92
CA LYS A 303 -3.98 0.25 7.70
C LYS A 303 -4.84 0.68 8.90
N SER A 304 -4.26 0.77 10.09
CA SER A 304 -4.91 1.39 11.24
C SER A 304 -5.31 2.86 11.00
N MET A 305 -4.59 3.55 10.08
CA MET A 305 -4.80 4.97 9.75
C MET A 305 -5.43 5.18 8.37
N THR A 306 -5.09 4.35 7.39
CA THR A 306 -5.58 4.47 6.00
C THR A 306 -6.83 3.64 5.71
N GLY A 307 -7.21 2.71 6.61
CA GLY A 307 -8.05 1.58 6.25
C GLY A 307 -7.35 0.65 5.27
N HIS A 308 -8.05 -0.36 4.81
CA HIS A 308 -7.51 -1.29 3.83
C HIS A 308 -7.80 -0.80 2.41
N THR A 309 -6.81 -0.20 1.77
CA THR A 309 -6.89 0.34 0.39
C THR A 309 -6.80 -0.77 -0.68
N ALA A 310 -7.21 -1.97 -0.32
CA ALA A 310 -7.35 -3.15 -1.18
C ALA A 310 -6.12 -3.37 -2.08
N GLY A 311 -6.26 -3.41 -3.41
CA GLY A 311 -5.15 -3.66 -4.33
C GLY A 311 -4.04 -2.61 -4.31
N ALA A 312 -4.30 -1.39 -3.84
CA ALA A 312 -3.29 -0.34 -3.69
C ALA A 312 -2.43 -0.49 -2.43
N SER A 313 -2.83 -1.32 -1.45
CA SER A 313 -2.26 -1.30 -0.10
C SER A 313 -0.77 -1.62 -0.05
N GLY A 314 -0.27 -2.53 -0.89
CA GLY A 314 1.14 -2.91 -0.93
C GLY A 314 2.05 -1.75 -1.32
N LEU A 315 1.70 -1.01 -2.39
CA LEU A 315 2.47 0.17 -2.80
C LEU A 315 2.31 1.36 -1.84
N HIS A 316 1.17 1.55 -1.17
CA HIS A 316 1.06 2.54 -0.09
C HIS A 316 2.05 2.23 1.05
N SER A 317 2.18 0.95 1.43
CA SER A 317 3.18 0.52 2.41
C SER A 317 4.60 0.74 1.89
N LEU A 318 4.86 0.51 0.59
CA LEU A 318 6.17 0.72 -0.01
C LEU A 318 6.57 2.21 0.05
N VAL A 319 5.72 3.13 -0.41
CA VAL A 319 6.07 4.56 -0.38
C VAL A 319 6.21 5.08 1.05
N ALA A 320 5.41 4.57 1.99
CA ALA A 320 5.56 4.88 3.41
C ALA A 320 6.89 4.35 3.99
N ALA A 321 7.34 3.15 3.59
CA ALA A 321 8.63 2.60 3.98
C ALA A 321 9.81 3.43 3.43
N VAL A 322 9.72 3.86 2.16
CA VAL A 322 10.74 4.73 1.54
C VAL A 322 10.90 6.02 2.34
N ASP A 323 9.80 6.68 2.69
CA ASP A 323 9.86 7.90 3.50
C ASP A 323 10.28 7.63 4.95
N ALA A 324 9.92 6.49 5.55
CA ALA A 324 10.38 6.10 6.87
C ALA A 324 11.92 5.92 6.89
N MET A 325 12.48 5.24 5.88
CA MET A 325 13.94 5.07 5.74
C MET A 325 14.64 6.41 5.47
N ARG A 326 14.06 7.27 4.64
CA ARG A 326 14.59 8.59 4.30
C ARG A 326 14.62 9.53 5.51
N THR A 327 13.56 9.56 6.31
CA THR A 327 13.42 10.48 7.46
C THR A 327 13.95 9.90 8.76
N GLY A 328 14.22 8.59 8.79
CA GLY A 328 14.57 7.88 10.03
C GLY A 328 13.41 7.86 11.04
N THR A 329 12.15 7.88 10.57
CA THR A 329 10.98 7.92 11.44
C THR A 329 9.99 6.83 11.04
N VAL A 330 9.70 5.91 11.94
CA VAL A 330 8.72 4.83 11.71
C VAL A 330 7.35 5.27 12.21
N PRO A 331 6.32 5.30 11.35
CA PRO A 331 4.97 5.64 11.78
C PRO A 331 4.38 4.57 12.71
N PRO A 332 3.46 4.96 13.61
CA PRO A 332 2.86 4.00 14.54
C PRO A 332 1.77 3.14 13.89
N THR A 333 1.52 1.99 14.49
CA THR A 333 0.22 1.32 14.42
C THR A 333 -0.67 1.96 15.49
N VAL A 334 -1.69 2.69 15.08
CA VAL A 334 -2.66 3.27 16.02
C VAL A 334 -3.73 2.25 16.40
N TYR A 335 -4.43 2.46 17.52
CA TYR A 335 -5.46 1.54 18.05
C TYR A 335 -4.94 0.13 18.38
N LEU A 336 -3.65 0.00 18.67
CA LEU A 336 -3.01 -1.21 19.16
C LEU A 336 -2.68 -1.01 20.64
N ASP A 337 -3.69 -1.17 21.50
CA ASP A 337 -3.60 -0.91 22.94
C ASP A 337 -3.25 -2.18 23.72
N ASP A 338 -3.86 -3.32 23.35
CA ASP A 338 -3.65 -4.65 23.95
C ASP A 338 -3.24 -5.69 22.90
N PRO A 339 -1.92 -5.81 22.59
CA PRO A 339 -1.43 -6.74 21.58
C PRO A 339 -1.75 -8.20 21.92
N VAL A 340 -2.03 -9.00 20.89
CA VAL A 340 -2.17 -10.46 21.04
C VAL A 340 -0.82 -11.10 21.42
N ASP A 341 -0.84 -12.25 22.13
CA ASP A 341 0.38 -12.92 22.58
C ASP A 341 1.30 -13.32 21.42
N ALA A 342 0.73 -13.62 20.25
CA ALA A 342 1.47 -14.01 19.07
C ALA A 342 2.50 -12.96 18.59
N VAL A 343 2.35 -11.70 18.97
CA VAL A 343 3.28 -10.61 18.60
C VAL A 343 4.15 -10.14 19.78
N ALA A 344 4.21 -10.89 20.88
CA ALA A 344 4.99 -10.49 22.07
C ALA A 344 6.49 -10.29 21.77
N GLY A 345 7.04 -11.00 20.76
CA GLY A 345 8.43 -10.85 20.31
C GLY A 345 8.65 -9.78 19.25
N PHE A 346 7.59 -9.10 18.77
CA PHE A 346 7.68 -8.11 17.72
C PHE A 346 8.02 -6.73 18.29
N ARG A 347 8.88 -6.00 17.60
CA ARG A 347 9.14 -4.59 17.89
C ARG A 347 8.12 -3.70 17.22
N LEU A 348 6.87 -3.77 17.68
CA LEU A 348 5.76 -3.00 17.16
C LEU A 348 5.86 -1.53 17.56
N VAL A 349 5.85 -0.62 16.57
CA VAL A 349 5.72 0.81 16.83
C VAL A 349 4.26 1.13 17.10
N ARG A 350 3.94 1.63 18.31
CA ARG A 350 2.57 1.80 18.80
C ARG A 350 2.32 3.21 19.30
N GLY A 351 1.11 3.70 19.08
CA GLY A 351 0.62 4.95 19.65
C GLY A 351 1.28 6.21 19.09
N ARG A 352 2.60 6.28 19.02
CA ARG A 352 3.37 7.39 18.45
C ARG A 352 4.49 6.89 17.56
N ALA A 353 4.92 7.72 16.61
CA ALA A 353 6.05 7.43 15.76
C ALA A 353 7.35 7.28 16.58
N GLU A 354 8.22 6.40 16.12
CA GLU A 354 9.54 6.18 16.73
C GLU A 354 10.66 6.58 15.77
N ARG A 355 11.75 7.08 16.35
CA ARG A 355 12.99 7.34 15.63
C ARG A 355 14.04 6.36 16.09
N PRO A 356 14.38 5.35 15.28
CA PRO A 356 15.50 4.45 15.56
C PRO A 356 16.80 5.20 15.77
N GLY A 357 17.62 4.72 16.72
CA GLY A 357 18.96 5.26 16.95
C GLY A 357 19.96 4.91 15.84
N GLN A 358 19.60 4.01 14.93
CA GLN A 358 20.37 3.60 13.76
C GLN A 358 19.59 3.89 12.49
N PRO A 359 20.25 4.16 11.36
CA PRO A 359 19.59 4.31 10.09
C PRO A 359 18.81 3.04 9.69
N LEU A 360 17.62 3.22 9.10
CA LEU A 360 16.88 2.13 8.47
C LEU A 360 17.43 1.95 7.05
N GLY A 361 18.07 0.82 6.78
CA GLY A 361 18.67 0.51 5.48
C GLY A 361 17.78 -0.35 4.59
N LEU A 362 17.09 -1.34 5.18
CA LEU A 362 16.29 -2.32 4.47
C LEU A 362 14.88 -2.42 5.07
N ALA A 363 13.88 -2.39 4.21
CA ALA A 363 12.50 -2.60 4.59
C ALA A 363 11.86 -3.75 3.80
N GLN A 364 11.09 -4.58 4.50
CA GLN A 364 10.19 -5.59 3.96
C GLN A 364 8.78 -5.04 3.90
N ILE A 365 8.06 -5.29 2.80
CA ILE A 365 6.68 -4.89 2.58
C ILE A 365 5.83 -6.12 2.36
N ASP A 366 4.86 -6.36 3.24
CA ASP A 366 3.99 -7.54 3.21
C ASP A 366 2.61 -7.20 2.63
N SER A 367 2.12 -8.07 1.74
CA SER A 367 0.78 -7.95 1.18
C SER A 367 0.19 -9.32 0.91
N PHE A 368 -0.88 -9.67 1.64
CA PHE A 368 -1.53 -10.97 1.59
C PHE A 368 -3.00 -10.81 1.19
N GLY A 369 -3.37 -11.45 0.09
CA GLY A 369 -4.69 -11.26 -0.52
C GLY A 369 -5.61 -12.46 -0.35
N PHE A 370 -6.91 -12.20 -0.37
CA PHE A 370 -7.89 -13.28 -0.53
C PHE A 370 -7.57 -14.12 -1.76
N GLY A 371 -7.88 -15.42 -1.70
CA GLY A 371 -7.44 -16.40 -2.67
C GLY A 371 -6.07 -17.01 -2.36
N GLY A 372 -5.44 -16.60 -1.24
CA GLY A 372 -4.10 -17.03 -0.87
C GLY A 372 -2.98 -16.39 -1.70
N LEU A 373 -3.24 -15.22 -2.24
CA LEU A 373 -2.29 -14.49 -3.09
C LEU A 373 -1.32 -13.69 -2.20
N ASN A 374 -0.09 -14.18 -2.05
CA ASN A 374 0.93 -13.53 -1.25
C ASN A 374 1.94 -12.78 -2.13
N ALA A 375 2.34 -11.59 -1.69
CA ALA A 375 3.41 -10.81 -2.31
C ALA A 375 4.24 -10.13 -1.23
N VAL A 376 5.55 -10.21 -1.36
CA VAL A 376 6.52 -9.58 -0.46
C VAL A 376 7.57 -8.85 -1.30
N ALA A 377 7.87 -7.61 -0.94
CA ALA A 377 8.93 -6.84 -1.57
C ALA A 377 9.99 -6.43 -0.53
N VAL A 378 11.24 -6.38 -0.95
CA VAL A 378 12.36 -5.85 -0.17
C VAL A 378 12.87 -4.59 -0.87
N VAL A 379 12.92 -3.48 -0.11
CA VAL A 379 13.43 -2.19 -0.58
C VAL A 379 14.60 -1.73 0.27
N GLU A 380 15.54 -1.06 -0.37
CA GLU A 380 16.75 -0.54 0.25
C GLU A 380 16.81 0.98 0.14
N ARG A 381 17.26 1.62 1.21
CA ARG A 381 17.54 3.06 1.21
C ARG A 381 18.72 3.37 0.29
N VAL A 382 18.60 4.48 -0.44
CA VAL A 382 19.72 5.04 -1.20
C VAL A 382 20.39 6.15 -0.38
N ASP A 383 21.69 6.00 -0.14
CA ASP A 383 22.49 7.04 0.53
C ASP A 383 22.71 8.22 -0.41
N GLY A 384 22.60 9.44 0.09
CA GLY A 384 22.84 10.66 -0.68
C GLY A 384 21.76 11.74 -0.51
N HIS A 385 20.78 11.52 0.36
CA HIS A 385 19.82 12.56 0.73
C HIS A 385 20.12 13.06 2.14
N PRO A 386 20.50 14.35 2.34
CA PRO A 386 20.50 14.92 3.67
C PRO A 386 19.09 14.86 4.24
N ALA A 387 18.95 14.42 5.48
CA ALA A 387 17.74 14.65 6.25
C ALA A 387 17.40 16.15 6.10
N GLY A 388 16.15 16.48 5.71
CA GLY A 388 15.71 17.85 5.61
C GLY A 388 16.09 18.62 6.90
N PRO A 389 16.29 19.97 6.82
CA PRO A 389 16.71 20.75 7.97
C PRO A 389 15.73 20.50 9.12
N GLY A 390 16.26 19.96 10.23
CA GLY A 390 15.53 19.91 11.48
C GLY A 390 15.10 21.34 11.83
N GLU A 391 13.85 21.52 12.23
CA GLU A 391 13.40 22.77 12.83
C GLU A 391 14.42 23.18 13.90
N PRO A 392 14.79 24.47 13.98
CA PRO A 392 15.71 24.96 14.98
C PRO A 392 15.11 24.70 16.37
N ASP A 393 15.93 24.16 17.25
CA ASP A 393 15.70 24.03 18.69
C ASP A 393 15.38 25.42 19.30
N GLU A 394 14.09 25.75 19.42
CA GLU A 394 13.65 26.92 20.19
C GLU A 394 13.67 26.56 21.69
N GLY A 395 14.85 26.57 22.27
CA GLY A 395 14.96 26.22 23.68
C GLY A 395 16.28 26.59 24.35
N ALA A 396 16.75 27.81 24.18
CA ALA A 396 17.74 28.36 25.14
C ALA A 396 17.71 29.90 25.09
N GLY A 397 17.04 30.50 26.04
CA GLY A 397 17.02 31.97 26.17
C GLY A 397 16.35 32.43 27.46
N GLN A 398 17.10 32.44 28.57
CA GLN A 398 17.01 33.27 29.79
C GLN A 398 15.72 33.16 30.62
#